data_39066354c1d1840099abe572e1c01e0e
#
_entry.id   39066354c1d1840099abe572e1c01e0e
#
_cell.length_a   1.000
_cell.length_b   1.000
_cell.length_c   1.000
_cell.angle_alpha   90.00
_cell.angle_beta   90.00
_cell.angle_gamma   90.00
#
_symmetry.space_group_name_H-M   'P 1'
#
loop_
_entity.id
_entity.type
_entity.pdbx_description
1 polymer ?
#
loop_
_entity_poly.entity_id
_entity_poly.type
_entity_poly.pdbx_seq_one_letter_code
_entity_poly.pdbx_strand_id
1 'polypeptide(L)'
;VTGRMGMNQHLIRSIKAIREQGGVKLANGDRVMPDPILIGRGAERMEALARAHGGLRWGTDLDRALADPDDTVFFDAATTQMRPTLVKKAIAAGKHVYCEKPSATNLAEAMEIYEAARKAGVKHGVVQDKLWLPGLLKLKMLIDSGYFGRILSVRGEFGYWVFEGDLQPAQRPSWNYRKEDGGGIILDMLCHWRYVVDNLFG
;
A
#
# COMPACT_ATOMS: atom_id res chain seq x y z
N VAL A 1 -10.90 -4.13 3.36
CA VAL A 1 -10.82 -2.72 3.85
C VAL A 1 -11.23 -2.50 5.30
N THR A 2 -11.65 -3.52 6.04
CA THR A 2 -12.06 -3.37 7.45
C THR A 2 -10.91 -3.16 8.43
N GLY A 3 -9.67 -3.39 8.01
CA GLY A 3 -8.48 -3.06 8.79
C GLY A 3 -8.23 -1.54 8.88
N ARG A 4 -7.56 -1.10 9.95
CA ARG A 4 -7.27 0.33 10.20
C ARG A 4 -6.57 1.00 9.01
N MET A 5 -5.57 0.35 8.42
CA MET A 5 -4.84 0.90 7.27
C MET A 5 -5.75 1.01 6.05
N GLY A 6 -6.44 -0.07 5.68
CA GLY A 6 -7.35 -0.08 4.54
C GLY A 6 -8.42 0.99 4.62
N MET A 7 -9.03 1.16 5.80
CA MET A 7 -10.05 2.17 6.00
C MET A 7 -9.48 3.59 6.08
N ASN A 8 -8.58 3.85 7.04
CA ASN A 8 -8.18 5.23 7.34
C ASN A 8 -7.21 5.81 6.32
N GLN A 9 -6.20 5.05 5.89
CA GLN A 9 -5.17 5.58 4.99
C GLN A 9 -5.62 5.51 3.53
N HIS A 10 -6.17 4.36 3.11
CA HIS A 10 -6.45 4.15 1.70
C HIS A 10 -7.86 4.60 1.30
N LEU A 11 -8.90 4.17 2.02
CA LEU A 11 -10.25 4.59 1.66
C LEU A 11 -10.48 6.07 1.96
N ILE A 12 -10.28 6.49 3.21
CA ILE A 12 -10.68 7.85 3.65
C ILE A 12 -9.68 8.90 3.14
N ARG A 13 -8.40 8.74 3.47
CA ARG A 13 -7.38 9.77 3.19
C ARG A 13 -6.87 9.79 1.76
N SER A 14 -7.12 8.74 0.97
CA SER A 14 -6.69 8.66 -0.42
C SER A 14 -7.88 8.62 -1.37
N ILE A 15 -8.59 7.50 -1.48
CA ILE A 15 -9.62 7.31 -2.50
C ILE A 15 -10.76 8.32 -2.37
N LYS A 16 -11.27 8.50 -1.14
CA LYS A 16 -12.34 9.47 -0.89
C LYS A 16 -11.88 10.90 -1.13
N ALA A 17 -10.69 11.26 -0.66
CA ALA A 17 -10.12 12.59 -0.91
C ALA A 17 -9.93 12.87 -2.41
N ILE A 18 -9.48 11.88 -3.20
CA ILE A 18 -9.40 11.99 -4.66
C ILE A 18 -10.79 12.21 -5.27
N ARG A 19 -11.82 11.51 -4.82
CA ARG A 19 -13.19 11.72 -5.29
C ARG A 19 -13.71 13.12 -4.97
N GLU A 20 -13.48 13.58 -3.73
CA GLU A 20 -13.93 14.90 -3.25
C GLU A 20 -13.26 16.07 -4.01
N GLN A 21 -12.02 15.92 -4.42
CA GLN A 21 -11.34 16.93 -5.26
C GLN A 21 -11.71 16.86 -6.76
N GLY A 22 -12.61 15.95 -7.16
CA GLY A 22 -13.05 15.80 -8.54
C GLY A 22 -12.15 14.91 -9.40
N GLY A 23 -11.45 13.94 -8.79
CA GLY A 23 -10.61 12.97 -9.48
C GLY A 23 -9.19 13.44 -9.77
N VAL A 24 -8.44 12.60 -10.49
CA VAL A 24 -7.05 12.87 -10.92
C VAL A 24 -7.06 13.39 -12.35
N LYS A 25 -6.52 14.59 -12.56
CA LYS A 25 -6.33 15.17 -13.90
C LYS A 25 -5.14 14.50 -14.58
N LEU A 26 -5.37 14.00 -15.78
CA LEU A 26 -4.34 13.43 -16.64
C LEU A 26 -3.67 14.48 -17.53
N ALA A 27 -2.51 14.14 -18.09
CA ALA A 27 -1.74 15.04 -18.96
C ALA A 27 -2.51 15.43 -20.25
N ASN A 28 -3.38 14.55 -20.74
CA ASN A 28 -4.24 14.80 -21.89
C ASN A 28 -5.48 15.66 -21.58
N GLY A 29 -5.66 16.09 -20.33
CA GLY A 29 -6.79 16.89 -19.88
C GLY A 29 -7.96 16.09 -19.30
N ASP A 30 -8.00 14.78 -19.50
CA ASP A 30 -9.03 13.90 -18.95
C ASP A 30 -8.95 13.84 -17.41
N ARG A 31 -10.02 13.33 -16.80
CA ARG A 31 -10.06 13.06 -15.35
C ARG A 31 -10.38 11.59 -15.10
N VAL A 32 -9.62 10.98 -14.21
CA VAL A 32 -9.91 9.64 -13.68
C VAL A 32 -10.55 9.79 -12.31
N MET A 33 -11.74 9.22 -12.16
CA MET A 33 -12.48 9.18 -10.90
C MET A 33 -12.45 7.75 -10.36
N PRO A 34 -11.86 7.51 -9.19
CA PRO A 34 -11.90 6.19 -8.58
C PRO A 34 -13.33 5.79 -8.22
N ASP A 35 -13.74 4.58 -8.58
CA ASP A 35 -15.01 3.99 -8.19
C ASP A 35 -14.77 2.68 -7.42
N PRO A 36 -14.53 2.74 -6.09
CA PRO A 36 -14.14 1.56 -5.32
C PRO A 36 -15.31 0.66 -5.02
N ILE A 37 -15.07 -0.66 -5.11
CA ILE A 37 -15.87 -1.68 -4.41
C ILE A 37 -15.13 -2.12 -3.13
N LEU A 38 -15.84 -2.13 -2.00
CA LEU A 38 -15.29 -2.51 -0.72
C LEU A 38 -15.49 -4.01 -0.48
N ILE A 39 -14.42 -4.78 -0.44
CA ILE A 39 -14.51 -6.23 -0.15
C ILE A 39 -14.01 -6.54 1.25
N GLY A 40 -14.77 -7.33 1.99
CA GLY A 40 -14.45 -7.78 3.35
C GLY A 40 -15.29 -8.96 3.79
N ARG A 41 -14.94 -9.59 4.93
CA ARG A 41 -15.54 -10.85 5.38
C ARG A 41 -16.90 -10.71 6.08
N GLY A 42 -17.22 -9.56 6.64
CA GLY A 42 -18.45 -9.35 7.43
C GLY A 42 -19.41 -8.42 6.70
N ALA A 43 -20.58 -8.93 6.26
CA ALA A 43 -21.57 -8.19 5.48
C ALA A 43 -22.04 -6.90 6.19
N GLU A 44 -22.51 -7.01 7.43
CA GLU A 44 -23.00 -5.87 8.21
C GLU A 44 -21.93 -4.75 8.34
N ARG A 45 -20.69 -5.15 8.61
CA ARG A 45 -19.57 -4.19 8.73
C ARG A 45 -19.24 -3.54 7.40
N MET A 46 -19.30 -4.28 6.30
CA MET A 46 -19.06 -3.74 4.96
C MET A 46 -20.18 -2.78 4.55
N GLU A 47 -21.43 -3.14 4.81
CA GLU A 47 -22.58 -2.29 4.55
C GLU A 47 -22.51 -0.98 5.34
N ALA A 48 -22.25 -1.08 6.65
CA ALA A 48 -22.11 0.10 7.51
C ALA A 48 -20.99 1.03 7.04
N LEU A 49 -19.83 0.45 6.65
CA LEU A 49 -18.70 1.21 6.12
C LEU A 49 -19.06 1.90 4.78
N ALA A 50 -19.67 1.18 3.87
CA ALA A 50 -20.11 1.70 2.59
C ALA A 50 -21.09 2.86 2.73
N ARG A 51 -22.10 2.69 3.60
CA ARG A 51 -23.09 3.73 3.93
C ARG A 51 -22.45 4.97 4.54
N ALA A 52 -21.53 4.80 5.50
CA ALA A 52 -20.84 5.92 6.16
C ALA A 52 -19.95 6.74 5.20
N HIS A 53 -19.59 6.19 4.05
CA HIS A 53 -18.71 6.84 3.09
C HIS A 53 -19.36 7.14 1.72
N GLY A 54 -20.67 7.39 1.71
CA GLY A 54 -21.39 7.88 0.54
C GLY A 54 -22.04 6.80 -0.31
N GLY A 55 -22.37 5.64 0.29
CA GLY A 55 -23.08 4.55 -0.40
C GLY A 55 -22.20 3.83 -1.42
N LEU A 56 -20.95 3.58 -1.07
CA LEU A 56 -20.01 2.88 -1.94
C LEU A 56 -20.47 1.45 -2.26
N ARG A 57 -20.08 0.91 -3.40
CA ARG A 57 -20.25 -0.51 -3.72
C ARG A 57 -19.53 -1.37 -2.68
N TRP A 58 -20.11 -2.48 -2.29
CA TRP A 58 -19.50 -3.39 -1.32
C TRP A 58 -19.91 -4.85 -1.54
N GLY A 59 -19.15 -5.77 -0.99
CA GLY A 59 -19.45 -7.19 -1.04
C GLY A 59 -18.56 -8.01 -0.10
N THR A 60 -18.90 -9.30 0.00
CA THR A 60 -18.14 -10.28 0.78
C THR A 60 -17.51 -11.37 -0.08
N ASP A 61 -17.85 -11.39 -1.34
CA ASP A 61 -17.35 -12.36 -2.33
C ASP A 61 -16.27 -11.72 -3.20
N LEU A 62 -15.02 -12.10 -2.93
CA LEU A 62 -13.87 -11.60 -3.69
C LEU A 62 -13.89 -12.15 -5.13
N ASP A 63 -14.29 -13.40 -5.35
CA ASP A 63 -14.28 -14.02 -6.66
C ASP A 63 -15.26 -13.32 -7.60
N ARG A 64 -16.43 -13.01 -7.11
CA ARG A 64 -17.42 -12.23 -7.85
C ARG A 64 -16.88 -10.84 -8.21
N ALA A 65 -16.21 -10.16 -7.28
CA ALA A 65 -15.63 -8.85 -7.56
C ALA A 65 -14.47 -8.93 -8.58
N LEU A 66 -13.64 -9.98 -8.50
CA LEU A 66 -12.56 -10.19 -9.45
C LEU A 66 -13.06 -10.57 -10.85
N ALA A 67 -14.25 -11.17 -10.96
CA ALA A 67 -14.86 -11.51 -12.24
C ALA A 67 -15.47 -10.29 -12.98
N ASP A 68 -15.71 -9.18 -12.30
CA ASP A 68 -16.26 -7.97 -12.90
C ASP A 68 -15.20 -7.29 -13.82
N PRO A 69 -15.43 -7.16 -15.13
CA PRO A 69 -14.47 -6.56 -16.05
C PRO A 69 -14.24 -5.07 -15.79
N ASP A 70 -15.20 -4.37 -15.20
CA ASP A 70 -15.11 -2.93 -14.95
C ASP A 70 -14.21 -2.61 -13.74
N ASP A 71 -14.04 -3.57 -12.83
CA ASP A 71 -13.13 -3.44 -11.70
C ASP A 71 -11.70 -3.86 -12.11
N THR A 72 -10.94 -2.95 -12.68
CA THR A 72 -9.64 -3.24 -13.32
C THR A 72 -8.45 -3.29 -12.38
N VAL A 73 -8.55 -2.72 -11.18
CA VAL A 73 -7.46 -2.62 -10.20
C VAL A 73 -7.82 -3.29 -8.89
N PHE A 74 -7.04 -4.25 -8.47
CA PHE A 74 -7.11 -4.84 -7.12
C PHE A 74 -6.16 -4.11 -6.18
N PHE A 75 -6.71 -3.49 -5.13
CA PHE A 75 -5.93 -2.90 -4.06
C PHE A 75 -5.95 -3.80 -2.81
N ASP A 76 -4.78 -4.30 -2.39
CA ASP A 76 -4.67 -5.11 -1.19
C ASP A 76 -4.24 -4.30 0.04
N ALA A 77 -5.04 -4.38 1.09
CA ALA A 77 -4.71 -3.89 2.43
C ALA A 77 -5.02 -4.95 3.51
N ALA A 78 -4.94 -6.22 3.15
CA ALA A 78 -5.05 -7.35 4.08
C ALA A 78 -3.77 -7.53 4.92
N THR A 79 -3.76 -8.55 5.77
CA THR A 79 -2.55 -8.91 6.53
C THR A 79 -1.48 -9.46 5.59
N THR A 80 -0.22 -9.32 5.97
CA THR A 80 0.91 -9.76 5.14
C THR A 80 0.83 -11.24 4.78
N GLN A 81 0.37 -12.09 5.71
CA GLN A 81 0.24 -13.52 5.49
C GLN A 81 -0.81 -13.89 4.42
N MET A 82 -1.88 -13.10 4.32
CA MET A 82 -2.94 -13.34 3.33
C MET A 82 -2.59 -12.76 1.95
N ARG A 83 -1.74 -11.76 1.91
CA ARG A 83 -1.45 -10.97 0.71
C ARG A 83 -0.99 -11.79 -0.47
N PRO A 84 0.00 -12.71 -0.36
CA PRO A 84 0.46 -13.49 -1.51
C PRO A 84 -0.66 -14.24 -2.21
N THR A 85 -1.55 -14.86 -1.45
CA THR A 85 -2.70 -15.59 -2.01
C THR A 85 -3.69 -14.66 -2.70
N LEU A 86 -4.07 -13.56 -2.05
CA LEU A 86 -5.06 -12.63 -2.60
C LEU A 86 -4.54 -11.91 -3.85
N VAL A 87 -3.29 -11.47 -3.83
CA VAL A 87 -2.66 -10.79 -4.97
C VAL A 87 -2.48 -11.74 -6.16
N LYS A 88 -2.01 -12.98 -5.95
CA LYS A 88 -1.90 -13.98 -7.02
C LYS A 88 -3.28 -14.30 -7.64
N LYS A 89 -4.34 -14.35 -6.82
CA LYS A 89 -5.70 -14.54 -7.30
C LYS A 89 -6.17 -13.39 -8.18
N ALA A 90 -5.90 -12.16 -7.78
CA ALA A 90 -6.22 -10.97 -8.59
C ALA A 90 -5.44 -10.94 -9.92
N ILE A 91 -4.14 -11.28 -9.88
CA ILE A 91 -3.31 -11.40 -11.09
C ILE A 91 -3.88 -12.46 -12.04
N ALA A 92 -4.29 -13.63 -11.53
CA ALA A 92 -4.88 -14.69 -12.33
C ALA A 92 -6.21 -14.28 -12.98
N ALA A 93 -6.95 -13.35 -12.35
CA ALA A 93 -8.15 -12.72 -12.90
C ALA A 93 -7.86 -11.54 -13.85
N GLY A 94 -6.59 -11.30 -14.22
CA GLY A 94 -6.18 -10.24 -15.13
C GLY A 94 -6.22 -8.83 -14.54
N LYS A 95 -6.34 -8.69 -13.21
CA LYS A 95 -6.40 -7.37 -12.57
C LYS A 95 -5.01 -6.77 -12.40
N HIS A 96 -4.90 -5.47 -12.60
CA HIS A 96 -3.76 -4.71 -12.11
C HIS A 96 -3.72 -4.76 -10.60
N VAL A 97 -2.54 -4.81 -10.00
CA VAL A 97 -2.43 -4.96 -8.53
C VAL A 97 -1.61 -3.85 -7.90
N TYR A 98 -2.12 -3.33 -6.80
CA TYR A 98 -1.41 -2.39 -5.94
C TYR A 98 -1.62 -2.82 -4.49
N CYS A 99 -0.56 -3.06 -3.74
CA CYS A 99 -0.69 -3.65 -2.42
C CYS A 99 0.10 -2.91 -1.35
N GLU A 100 -0.33 -3.09 -0.10
CA GLU A 100 0.42 -2.64 1.07
C GLU A 100 1.76 -3.38 1.20
N LYS A 101 2.67 -2.74 1.87
CA LYS A 101 3.96 -3.30 2.26
C LYS A 101 3.83 -4.14 3.57
N PRO A 102 4.72 -5.10 3.79
CA PRO A 102 5.60 -5.75 2.82
C PRO A 102 4.78 -6.61 1.85
N SER A 103 5.29 -6.82 0.64
CA SER A 103 4.57 -7.57 -0.40
C SER A 103 4.31 -9.03 -0.05
N ALA A 104 5.18 -9.62 0.77
CA ALA A 104 5.10 -10.99 1.25
C ALA A 104 5.85 -11.15 2.57
N THR A 105 5.80 -12.35 3.17
CA THR A 105 6.51 -12.67 4.42
C THR A 105 7.95 -13.10 4.18
N ASN A 106 8.28 -13.52 2.96
CA ASN A 106 9.62 -13.97 2.56
C ASN A 106 9.91 -13.67 1.09
N LEU A 107 11.18 -13.82 0.70
CA LEU A 107 11.64 -13.52 -0.65
C LEU A 107 11.02 -14.43 -1.71
N ALA A 108 10.86 -15.73 -1.44
CA ALA A 108 10.32 -16.67 -2.41
C ALA A 108 8.88 -16.29 -2.81
N GLU A 109 8.01 -16.01 -1.83
CA GLU A 109 6.64 -15.54 -2.09
C GLU A 109 6.62 -14.20 -2.84
N ALA A 110 7.52 -13.27 -2.51
CA ALA A 110 7.61 -11.98 -3.20
C ALA A 110 8.00 -12.16 -4.67
N MET A 111 8.95 -13.06 -4.95
CA MET A 111 9.36 -13.39 -6.32
C MET A 111 8.25 -14.09 -7.11
N GLU A 112 7.52 -15.01 -6.50
CA GLU A 112 6.35 -15.65 -7.13
C GLU A 112 5.30 -14.61 -7.56
N ILE A 113 4.99 -13.63 -6.71
CA ILE A 113 4.04 -12.56 -7.04
C ILE A 113 4.57 -11.73 -8.21
N TYR A 114 5.83 -11.32 -8.16
CA TYR A 114 6.45 -10.53 -9.21
C TYR A 114 6.44 -11.25 -10.55
N GLU A 115 6.85 -12.50 -10.59
CA GLU A 115 6.87 -13.31 -11.81
C GLU A 115 5.46 -13.57 -12.36
N ALA A 116 4.49 -13.83 -11.48
CA ALA A 116 3.10 -14.00 -11.88
C ALA A 116 2.56 -12.73 -12.55
N ALA A 117 2.81 -11.55 -11.96
CA ALA A 117 2.37 -10.28 -12.50
C ALA A 117 3.05 -9.97 -13.84
N ARG A 118 4.35 -10.22 -13.95
CA ARG A 118 5.12 -10.05 -15.18
C ARG A 118 4.61 -10.97 -16.30
N LYS A 119 4.37 -12.26 -15.98
CA LYS A 119 3.85 -13.25 -16.95
C LYS A 119 2.44 -12.89 -17.43
N ALA A 120 1.60 -12.39 -16.54
CA ALA A 120 0.24 -11.96 -16.88
C ALA A 120 0.19 -10.61 -17.62
N GLY A 121 1.29 -9.87 -17.69
CA GLY A 121 1.35 -8.54 -18.33
C GLY A 121 0.54 -7.46 -17.59
N VAL A 122 0.22 -7.67 -16.32
CA VAL A 122 -0.53 -6.70 -15.51
C VAL A 122 0.40 -5.67 -14.88
N LYS A 123 -0.10 -4.46 -14.69
CA LYS A 123 0.60 -3.43 -13.89
C LYS A 123 0.60 -3.86 -12.43
N HIS A 124 1.71 -3.67 -11.75
CA HIS A 124 1.84 -4.02 -10.34
C HIS A 124 2.66 -3.00 -9.58
N GLY A 125 2.38 -2.86 -8.30
CA GLY A 125 3.09 -1.93 -7.43
C GLY A 125 2.83 -2.20 -5.95
N VAL A 126 3.71 -1.65 -5.11
CA VAL A 126 3.63 -1.70 -3.65
C VAL A 126 3.60 -0.29 -3.11
N VAL A 127 2.85 -0.07 -2.03
CA VAL A 127 2.79 1.23 -1.36
C VAL A 127 4.18 1.64 -0.87
N GLN A 128 4.65 2.81 -1.35
CA GLN A 128 5.96 3.37 -1.06
C GLN A 128 5.78 4.83 -0.56
N ASP A 129 5.02 4.99 0.49
CA ASP A 129 4.55 6.28 0.99
C ASP A 129 5.66 7.23 1.44
N LYS A 130 6.79 6.71 1.94
CA LYS A 130 7.90 7.55 2.43
C LYS A 130 8.57 8.37 1.34
N LEU A 131 8.52 7.94 0.07
CA LEU A 131 9.04 8.72 -1.05
C LEU A 131 8.41 10.12 -1.16
N TRP A 132 7.17 10.24 -0.70
CA TRP A 132 6.35 11.45 -0.82
C TRP A 132 6.39 12.35 0.42
N LEU A 133 7.23 12.03 1.41
CA LEU A 133 7.41 12.91 2.57
C LEU A 133 8.03 14.24 2.12
N PRO A 134 7.51 15.39 2.57
CA PRO A 134 7.99 16.71 2.12
C PRO A 134 9.49 16.89 2.27
N GLY A 135 10.09 16.41 3.37
CA GLY A 135 11.54 16.46 3.58
C GLY A 135 12.33 15.64 2.57
N LEU A 136 11.83 14.45 2.19
CA LEU A 136 12.50 13.60 1.19
C LEU A 136 12.33 14.14 -0.23
N LEU A 137 11.17 14.72 -0.55
CA LEU A 137 10.99 15.45 -1.81
C LEU A 137 11.93 16.64 -1.92
N LYS A 138 12.10 17.40 -0.85
CA LYS A 138 13.07 18.51 -0.81
C LYS A 138 14.51 18.02 -0.96
N LEU A 139 14.87 16.95 -0.26
CA LEU A 139 16.19 16.32 -0.38
C LEU A 139 16.47 15.89 -1.81
N LYS A 140 15.51 15.19 -2.44
CA LYS A 140 15.64 14.79 -3.84
C LYS A 140 15.84 15.99 -4.77
N MET A 141 15.08 17.04 -4.61
CA MET A 141 15.22 18.26 -5.40
C MET A 141 16.63 18.86 -5.26
N LEU A 142 17.20 18.87 -4.05
CA LEU A 142 18.56 19.38 -3.81
C LEU A 142 19.62 18.48 -4.44
N ILE A 143 19.44 17.16 -4.39
CA ILE A 143 20.33 16.20 -5.06
C ILE A 143 20.28 16.41 -6.57
N ASP A 144 19.09 16.42 -7.16
CA ASP A 144 18.88 16.54 -8.60
C ASP A 144 19.38 17.89 -9.16
N SER A 145 19.36 18.95 -8.34
CA SER A 145 19.92 20.26 -8.70
C SER A 145 21.45 20.35 -8.59
N GLY A 146 22.11 19.30 -8.12
CA GLY A 146 23.56 19.29 -7.92
C GLY A 146 24.04 20.08 -6.69
N TYR A 147 23.14 20.49 -5.80
CA TYR A 147 23.47 21.32 -4.63
C TYR A 147 24.56 20.71 -3.75
N PHE A 148 24.57 19.39 -3.58
CA PHE A 148 25.58 18.69 -2.77
C PHE A 148 26.84 18.32 -3.53
N GLY A 149 26.88 18.56 -4.84
CA GLY A 149 27.96 18.05 -5.68
C GLY A 149 27.97 16.50 -5.72
N ARG A 150 29.18 15.93 -5.84
CA ARG A 150 29.34 14.47 -5.85
C ARG A 150 29.15 13.89 -4.44
N ILE A 151 28.10 13.09 -4.25
CA ILE A 151 27.85 12.39 -2.99
C ILE A 151 28.84 11.22 -2.87
N LEU A 152 29.60 11.20 -1.80
CA LEU A 152 30.63 10.18 -1.54
C LEU A 152 30.18 9.09 -0.56
N SER A 153 29.28 9.43 0.34
CA SER A 153 28.79 8.51 1.37
C SER A 153 27.41 8.97 1.86
N VAL A 154 26.60 8.02 2.24
CA VAL A 154 25.30 8.25 2.88
C VAL A 154 25.24 7.45 4.16
N ARG A 155 24.87 8.10 5.26
CA ARG A 155 24.60 7.46 6.55
C ARG A 155 23.18 7.80 6.99
N GLY A 156 22.39 6.78 7.32
CA GLY A 156 21.05 6.93 7.89
C GLY A 156 20.98 6.28 9.27
N GLU A 157 20.35 6.96 10.21
CA GLU A 157 20.01 6.40 11.51
C GLU A 157 18.49 6.52 11.67
N PHE A 158 17.86 5.42 12.03
CA PHE A 158 16.44 5.37 12.22
C PHE A 158 16.07 4.54 13.44
N GLY A 159 15.25 5.12 14.26
CA GLY A 159 14.61 4.45 15.38
C GLY A 159 13.33 5.16 15.75
N TYR A 160 12.36 4.45 16.28
CA TYR A 160 11.19 5.04 16.89
C TYR A 160 10.60 4.14 17.98
N TRP A 161 9.90 4.74 18.91
CA TRP A 161 9.33 4.05 20.03
C TRP A 161 8.04 3.33 19.62
N VAL A 162 8.18 2.05 19.34
CA VAL A 162 7.04 1.17 19.12
C VAL A 162 6.79 0.30 20.34
N PHE A 163 7.81 0.14 21.19
CA PHE A 163 7.89 -0.91 22.20
C PHE A 163 7.75 -0.42 23.65
N GLU A 164 7.68 0.88 23.90
CA GLU A 164 7.54 1.39 25.26
C GLU A 164 6.07 1.77 25.52
N GLY A 165 5.28 0.75 25.88
CA GLY A 165 3.84 0.85 26.06
C GLY A 165 3.37 1.79 27.15
N ASP A 166 4.18 2.07 28.14
CA ASP A 166 3.83 2.91 29.27
C ASP A 166 3.82 4.40 28.93
N LEU A 167 4.66 4.82 28.00
CA LEU A 167 4.73 6.22 27.57
C LEU A 167 3.79 6.54 26.39
N GLN A 168 3.50 5.56 25.56
CA GLN A 168 2.55 5.70 24.43
C GLN A 168 1.75 4.42 24.19
N PRO A 169 0.76 4.12 25.02
CA PRO A 169 -0.02 2.89 24.93
C PRO A 169 -0.78 2.69 23.62
N ALA A 170 -0.93 3.75 22.82
CA ALA A 170 -1.58 3.67 21.52
C ALA A 170 -0.68 3.11 20.39
N GLN A 171 0.60 2.93 20.63
CA GLN A 171 1.53 2.41 19.64
C GLN A 171 1.65 0.88 19.69
N ARG A 172 0.54 0.19 19.60
CA ARG A 172 0.42 -1.12 18.96
C ARG A 172 1.24 -2.29 19.53
N PRO A 173 0.86 -2.97 20.53
CA PRO A 173 1.20 -4.39 20.62
C PRO A 173 0.39 -5.16 19.57
N SER A 174 0.93 -5.34 18.38
CA SER A 174 0.29 -6.10 17.30
C SER A 174 1.30 -7.02 16.64
N TRP A 175 1.01 -7.50 15.45
CA TRP A 175 1.87 -8.35 14.63
C TRP A 175 3.32 -7.82 14.51
N ASN A 176 3.53 -6.50 14.59
CA ASN A 176 4.86 -5.88 14.50
C ASN A 176 5.89 -6.41 15.49
N TYR A 177 5.43 -6.99 16.60
CA TYR A 177 6.31 -7.54 17.65
C TYR A 177 6.50 -9.05 17.52
N ARG A 178 5.77 -9.69 16.63
CA ARG A 178 5.79 -11.13 16.50
C ARG A 178 6.53 -11.52 15.24
N LYS A 179 7.66 -12.21 15.43
CA LYS A 179 8.48 -12.68 14.32
C LYS A 179 7.71 -13.65 13.42
N GLU A 180 6.90 -14.51 14.00
CA GLU A 180 6.04 -15.48 13.32
C GLU A 180 4.98 -14.81 12.44
N ASP A 181 4.58 -13.60 12.77
CA ASP A 181 3.62 -12.80 12.00
C ASP A 181 4.29 -11.90 10.95
N GLY A 182 5.60 -12.06 10.74
CA GLY A 182 6.39 -11.21 9.85
C GLY A 182 6.69 -9.83 10.45
N GLY A 183 6.69 -9.72 11.80
CA GLY A 183 7.03 -8.50 12.51
C GLY A 183 8.54 -8.28 12.69
N GLY A 184 8.86 -7.20 13.38
CA GLY A 184 10.20 -6.72 13.61
C GLY A 184 10.59 -5.55 12.73
N ILE A 185 11.48 -4.71 13.24
CA ILE A 185 11.87 -3.46 12.58
C ILE A 185 12.47 -3.67 11.18
N ILE A 186 13.11 -4.80 10.94
CA ILE A 186 13.70 -5.12 9.65
C ILE A 186 12.60 -5.28 8.59
N LEU A 187 11.61 -6.14 8.82
CA LEU A 187 10.53 -6.38 7.86
C LEU A 187 9.53 -5.24 7.79
N ASP A 188 9.26 -4.58 8.91
CA ASP A 188 8.27 -3.49 8.94
C ASP A 188 8.83 -2.17 8.41
N MET A 189 10.10 -1.87 8.66
CA MET A 189 10.67 -0.53 8.42
C MET A 189 11.83 -0.48 7.44
N LEU A 190 12.69 -1.50 7.36
CA LEU A 190 13.85 -1.45 6.47
C LEU A 190 13.45 -1.32 5.00
N CYS A 191 12.32 -1.91 4.60
CA CYS A 191 11.79 -1.75 3.25
C CYS A 191 11.61 -0.27 2.87
N HIS A 192 11.12 0.56 3.80
CA HIS A 192 10.93 2.00 3.54
C HIS A 192 12.25 2.70 3.28
N TRP A 193 13.27 2.42 4.07
CA TRP A 193 14.58 3.06 3.93
C TRP A 193 15.33 2.55 2.71
N ARG A 194 15.15 1.27 2.38
CA ARG A 194 15.74 0.69 1.17
C ARG A 194 15.29 1.44 -0.08
N TYR A 195 13.99 1.55 -0.32
CA TYR A 195 13.50 2.24 -1.53
C TYR A 195 13.72 3.76 -1.49
N VAL A 196 13.81 4.38 -0.30
CA VAL A 196 14.20 5.80 -0.19
C VAL A 196 15.64 5.99 -0.66
N VAL A 197 16.56 5.14 -0.19
CA VAL A 197 17.98 5.19 -0.61
C VAL A 197 18.10 4.93 -2.11
N ASP A 198 17.43 3.90 -2.63
CA ASP A 198 17.44 3.59 -4.06
C ASP A 198 16.91 4.76 -4.91
N ASN A 199 15.85 5.43 -4.46
CA ASN A 199 15.27 6.57 -5.19
C ASN A 199 16.15 7.83 -5.15
N LEU A 200 16.90 8.03 -4.08
CA LEU A 200 17.70 9.24 -3.91
C LEU A 200 19.13 9.11 -4.48
N PHE A 201 19.69 7.91 -4.45
CA PHE A 201 21.13 7.72 -4.70
C PHE A 201 21.43 6.64 -5.76
N GLY A 202 20.44 5.91 -6.26
CA GLY A 202 20.59 4.87 -7.29
C GLY A 202 20.69 3.47 -6.75
#